data_9c2e5c5c5a56782b031189c479209b4a
#
_entry.id   9c2e5c5c5a56782b031189c479209b4a
#
_cell.length_a   1.000
_cell.length_b   1.000
_cell.length_c   1.000
_cell.angle_alpha   90.00
_cell.angle_beta   90.00
_cell.angle_gamma   90.00
#
_symmetry.space_group_name_H-M   'P 1'
#
loop_
_entity.id
_entity.type
_entity.pdbx_description
1 polymer ?
#
loop_
_entity_poly.entity_id
_entity_poly.type
_entity_poly.pdbx_seq_one_letter_code
_entity_poly.pdbx_strand_id
1 'polypeptide(L)'
;LKRRFDPAQPELMDRPQPVSAELERDLRNLRQLNRYFGSYGVVLRFMRRWIKRGDRVRIVDLATGSGDIPRLIVDLARKIGAKLQIDALDQQAATLEIAGKLSADYPEISYVETNILEWQPAEPYDIVLCSLALHHFSNEDAVRVVRRCRDLSRKFVLVSDLRRGLLATIGVYLLTALIFREPMTRYDGRLSAARAFSFTEMDELARQAGWKNFCHRKFRFAQQAIWLEDATST
;
A
#
# COMPACT_ATOMS: atom_id res chain seq x y z
N LEU A 1 10.80 -11.70 -17.06
CA LEU A 1 10.86 -12.37 -15.74
C LEU A 1 9.46 -12.86 -15.36
N LYS A 2 9.33 -14.14 -15.02
CA LYS A 2 8.07 -14.70 -14.51
C LYS A 2 7.89 -14.29 -13.04
N ARG A 3 6.65 -14.00 -12.60
CA ARG A 3 6.31 -13.76 -11.21
C ARG A 3 6.61 -15.00 -10.37
N ARG A 4 7.25 -14.82 -9.21
CA ARG A 4 7.55 -15.90 -8.27
C ARG A 4 6.71 -15.66 -7.01
N PHE A 5 5.56 -16.30 -6.95
CA PHE A 5 4.70 -16.28 -5.77
C PHE A 5 4.59 -17.70 -5.22
N ASP A 6 4.92 -17.84 -3.94
CA ASP A 6 4.75 -19.07 -3.17
C ASP A 6 4.08 -18.69 -1.84
N PRO A 7 2.83 -19.14 -1.59
CA PRO A 7 2.13 -18.84 -0.34
C PRO A 7 2.79 -19.49 0.88
N ALA A 8 3.59 -20.55 0.68
CA ALA A 8 4.30 -21.22 1.77
C ALA A 8 5.54 -20.43 2.27
N GLN A 9 5.93 -19.39 1.55
CA GLN A 9 7.09 -18.55 1.88
C GLN A 9 6.70 -17.09 2.11
N PRO A 10 5.86 -16.75 3.12
CA PRO A 10 5.47 -15.36 3.39
C PRO A 10 6.70 -14.50 3.71
N GLU A 11 6.57 -13.19 3.53
CA GLU A 11 7.56 -12.24 4.03
C GLU A 11 7.68 -12.39 5.55
N LEU A 12 8.85 -12.10 6.09
CA LEU A 12 9.08 -12.31 7.53
C LEU A 12 8.20 -11.38 8.37
N MET A 13 7.96 -10.16 7.88
CA MET A 13 7.07 -9.20 8.52
C MET A 13 5.59 -9.66 8.54
N ASP A 14 5.18 -10.52 7.60
CA ASP A 14 3.82 -11.02 7.50
C ASP A 14 3.56 -12.24 8.40
N ARG A 15 4.58 -12.79 9.00
CA ARG A 15 4.43 -13.93 9.92
C ARG A 15 3.86 -13.45 11.25
N PRO A 16 2.92 -14.20 11.88
CA PRO A 16 2.50 -13.90 13.23
C PRO A 16 3.69 -13.85 14.18
N GLN A 17 3.93 -12.71 14.80
CA GLN A 17 5.07 -12.48 15.69
C GLN A 17 4.73 -11.39 16.70
N PRO A 18 5.35 -11.39 17.89
CA PRO A 18 5.21 -10.29 18.84
C PRO A 18 5.96 -9.04 18.35
N VAL A 19 5.64 -7.89 18.93
CA VAL A 19 6.44 -6.68 18.76
C VAL A 19 7.87 -6.96 19.21
N SER A 20 8.83 -6.67 18.33
CA SER A 20 10.25 -6.88 18.58
C SER A 20 11.08 -5.74 18.01
N ALA A 21 12.29 -5.57 18.55
CA ALA A 21 13.22 -4.59 18.01
C ALA A 21 13.64 -4.90 16.56
N GLU A 22 13.56 -6.15 16.14
CA GLU A 22 13.81 -6.57 14.75
C GLU A 22 12.70 -6.10 13.83
N LEU A 23 11.43 -6.36 14.19
CA LEU A 23 10.27 -5.88 13.44
C LEU A 23 10.23 -4.34 13.36
N GLU A 24 10.51 -3.64 14.47
CA GLU A 24 10.59 -2.17 14.47
C GLU A 24 11.67 -1.63 13.54
N ARG A 25 12.84 -2.28 13.50
CA ARG A 25 13.94 -1.91 12.59
C ARG A 25 13.55 -2.17 11.14
N ASP A 26 12.94 -3.30 10.84
CA ASP A 26 12.49 -3.63 9.50
C ASP A 26 11.44 -2.62 8.99
N LEU A 27 10.39 -2.38 9.75
CA LEU A 27 9.39 -1.36 9.42
C LEU A 27 10.00 0.05 9.25
N ARG A 28 11.04 0.38 10.02
CA ARG A 28 11.78 1.64 9.86
C ARG A 28 12.53 1.67 8.52
N ASN A 29 13.19 0.58 8.16
CA ASN A 29 13.90 0.45 6.90
C ASN A 29 12.93 0.52 5.71
N LEU A 30 11.77 -0.14 5.80
CA LEU A 30 10.72 -0.05 4.77
C LEU A 30 10.21 1.38 4.59
N ARG A 31 9.99 2.13 5.69
CA ARG A 31 9.63 3.56 5.60
C ARG A 31 10.71 4.39 4.89
N GLN A 32 12.00 4.11 5.14
CA GLN A 32 13.08 4.78 4.42
C GLN A 32 13.06 4.42 2.93
N LEU A 33 12.88 3.14 2.60
CA LEU A 33 12.73 2.69 1.21
C LEU A 33 11.56 3.41 0.53
N ASN A 34 10.39 3.45 1.15
CA ASN A 34 9.20 4.12 0.63
C ASN A 34 9.44 5.62 0.39
N ARG A 35 10.18 6.27 1.30
CA ARG A 35 10.52 7.68 1.20
C ARG A 35 11.47 7.96 0.03
N TYR A 36 12.54 7.18 -0.12
CA TYR A 36 13.60 7.45 -1.09
C TYR A 36 13.30 6.86 -2.48
N PHE A 37 12.51 5.80 -2.55
CA PHE A 37 12.18 5.11 -3.81
C PHE A 37 10.79 5.46 -4.36
N GLY A 38 10.25 6.61 -3.95
CA GLY A 38 9.18 7.30 -4.65
C GLY A 38 7.76 6.86 -4.33
N SER A 39 7.55 5.84 -3.48
CA SER A 39 6.19 5.37 -3.13
C SER A 39 5.35 6.49 -2.52
N TYR A 40 5.90 7.24 -1.56
CA TYR A 40 5.23 8.41 -0.97
C TYR A 40 4.91 9.49 -2.01
N GLY A 41 5.82 9.71 -2.95
CA GLY A 41 5.63 10.68 -4.04
C GLY A 41 4.46 10.30 -4.95
N VAL A 42 4.27 9.01 -5.22
CA VAL A 42 3.13 8.51 -6.00
C VAL A 42 1.83 8.81 -5.24
N VAL A 43 1.69 8.36 -4.00
CA VAL A 43 0.47 8.58 -3.20
C VAL A 43 0.16 10.07 -3.03
N LEU A 44 1.14 10.87 -2.60
CA LEU A 44 0.94 12.31 -2.37
C LEU A 44 0.56 13.08 -3.63
N ARG A 45 1.00 12.63 -4.83
CA ARG A 45 0.58 13.21 -6.10
C ARG A 45 -0.93 13.11 -6.31
N PHE A 46 -1.53 11.94 -6.01
CA PHE A 46 -2.96 11.72 -6.11
C PHE A 46 -3.72 12.45 -5.01
N MET A 47 -3.24 12.38 -3.77
CA MET A 47 -3.88 13.08 -2.65
C MET A 47 -3.98 14.58 -2.86
N ARG A 48 -2.92 15.25 -3.36
CA ARG A 48 -2.94 16.68 -3.74
C ARG A 48 -3.94 17.00 -4.85
N ARG A 49 -4.21 16.05 -5.73
CA ARG A 49 -5.19 16.22 -6.81
C ARG A 49 -6.62 16.04 -6.31
N TRP A 50 -6.86 15.07 -5.42
CA TRP A 50 -8.18 14.65 -4.99
C TRP A 50 -8.70 15.39 -3.76
N ILE A 51 -7.81 15.84 -2.87
CA ILE A 51 -8.19 16.52 -1.63
C ILE A 51 -7.95 18.02 -1.79
N LYS A 52 -8.97 18.82 -1.51
CA LYS A 52 -8.93 20.28 -1.61
C LYS A 52 -9.13 20.92 -0.24
N ARG A 53 -8.78 22.20 -0.17
CA ARG A 53 -9.00 23.01 1.04
C ARG A 53 -10.49 23.01 1.42
N GLY A 54 -10.77 22.76 2.68
CA GLY A 54 -12.13 22.74 3.21
C GLY A 54 -12.87 21.41 3.07
N ASP A 55 -12.32 20.44 2.31
CA ASP A 55 -12.92 19.12 2.17
C ASP A 55 -13.01 18.39 3.51
N ARG A 56 -14.01 17.52 3.61
CA ARG A 56 -14.13 16.46 4.61
C ARG A 56 -14.10 15.14 3.89
N VAL A 57 -13.07 14.33 4.12
CA VAL A 57 -12.79 13.12 3.33
C VAL A 57 -12.64 11.91 4.25
N ARG A 58 -13.37 10.85 3.95
CA ARG A 58 -13.17 9.52 4.55
C ARG A 58 -12.29 8.67 3.67
N ILE A 59 -11.24 8.13 4.23
CA ILE A 59 -10.23 7.32 3.52
C ILE A 59 -10.13 5.95 4.18
N VAL A 60 -9.92 4.90 3.41
CA VAL A 60 -9.39 3.63 3.92
C VAL A 60 -8.07 3.30 3.27
N ASP A 61 -7.12 2.87 4.07
CA ASP A 61 -5.81 2.35 3.63
C ASP A 61 -5.75 0.85 3.92
N LEU A 62 -5.78 0.05 2.87
CA LEU A 62 -5.82 -1.40 2.93
C LEU A 62 -4.40 -1.97 2.99
N ALA A 63 -4.12 -2.79 4.00
CA ALA A 63 -2.79 -3.29 4.35
C ALA A 63 -1.81 -2.13 4.64
N THR A 64 -2.13 -1.38 5.69
CA THR A 64 -1.48 -0.10 6.02
C THR A 64 -0.06 -0.25 6.56
N GLY A 65 0.33 -1.46 7.00
CA GLY A 65 1.62 -1.70 7.61
C GLY A 65 1.87 -0.78 8.81
N SER A 66 2.99 -0.08 8.82
CA SER A 66 3.34 0.84 9.93
C SER A 66 2.59 2.18 9.93
N GLY A 67 1.58 2.38 9.08
CA GLY A 67 0.75 3.59 9.03
C GLY A 67 1.47 4.84 8.52
N ASP A 68 2.56 4.69 7.79
CA ASP A 68 3.35 5.79 7.26
C ASP A 68 2.58 6.59 6.18
N ILE A 69 1.86 5.92 5.30
CA ILE A 69 1.03 6.56 4.28
C ILE A 69 -0.13 7.34 4.90
N PRO A 70 -0.95 6.80 5.82
CA PRO A 70 -1.95 7.57 6.54
C PRO A 70 -1.40 8.84 7.20
N ARG A 71 -0.29 8.77 7.93
CA ARG A 71 0.33 9.96 8.54
C ARG A 71 0.71 11.03 7.52
N LEU A 72 1.33 10.63 6.40
CA LEU A 72 1.67 11.56 5.31
C LEU A 72 0.45 12.25 4.71
N ILE A 73 -0.67 11.53 4.59
CA ILE A 73 -1.92 12.08 4.06
C ILE A 73 -2.52 13.07 5.07
N VAL A 74 -2.51 12.76 6.36
CA VAL A 74 -2.94 13.68 7.41
C VAL A 74 -2.10 14.95 7.43
N ASP A 75 -0.77 14.84 7.36
CA ASP A 75 0.13 15.99 7.29
C ASP A 75 -0.18 16.90 6.09
N LEU A 76 -0.44 16.29 4.93
CA LEU A 76 -0.88 17.03 3.74
C LEU A 76 -2.20 17.75 3.98
N ALA A 77 -3.20 17.05 4.54
CA ALA A 77 -4.53 17.61 4.78
C ALA A 77 -4.50 18.75 5.78
N ARG A 78 -3.78 18.60 6.90
CA ARG A 78 -3.56 19.67 7.88
C ARG A 78 -2.92 20.91 7.21
N LYS A 79 -1.91 20.69 6.34
CA LYS A 79 -1.24 21.78 5.62
C LYS A 79 -2.16 22.54 4.67
N ILE A 80 -3.09 21.85 3.99
CA ILE A 80 -4.01 22.49 3.03
C ILE A 80 -5.32 22.94 3.64
N GLY A 81 -5.60 22.59 4.92
CA GLY A 81 -6.83 22.95 5.63
C GLY A 81 -8.02 22.06 5.26
N ALA A 82 -7.79 20.77 4.97
CA ALA A 82 -8.82 19.74 4.84
C ALA A 82 -8.97 18.94 6.15
N LYS A 83 -10.12 18.30 6.35
CA LYS A 83 -10.41 17.41 7.48
C LYS A 83 -10.46 15.97 6.97
N LEU A 84 -9.74 15.07 7.63
CA LEU A 84 -9.72 13.66 7.28
C LEU A 84 -10.21 12.77 8.41
N GLN A 85 -10.69 11.61 8.00
CA GLN A 85 -10.86 10.44 8.84
C GLN A 85 -10.32 9.24 8.05
N ILE A 86 -9.37 8.50 8.61
CA ILE A 86 -8.70 7.38 7.92
C ILE A 86 -8.87 6.12 8.75
N ASP A 87 -9.47 5.10 8.16
CA ASP A 87 -9.45 3.74 8.68
C ASP A 87 -8.24 3.02 8.05
N ALA A 88 -7.27 2.66 8.88
CA ALA A 88 -6.02 2.03 8.48
C ALA A 88 -6.05 0.55 8.85
N LEU A 89 -6.21 -0.32 7.86
CA LEU A 89 -6.46 -1.75 8.05
C LEU A 89 -5.19 -2.57 7.84
N ASP A 90 -4.94 -3.51 8.74
CA ASP A 90 -3.92 -4.53 8.56
C ASP A 90 -4.33 -5.81 9.32
N GLN A 91 -3.77 -6.96 8.95
CA GLN A 91 -4.01 -8.22 9.64
C GLN A 91 -2.96 -8.54 10.72
N GLN A 92 -1.88 -7.75 10.80
CA GLN A 92 -0.76 -8.00 11.71
C GLN A 92 -0.87 -7.12 12.96
N ALA A 93 -1.35 -7.69 14.08
CA ALA A 93 -1.52 -7.00 15.36
C ALA A 93 -0.25 -6.28 15.82
N ALA A 94 0.91 -6.94 15.74
CA ALA A 94 2.19 -6.36 16.15
C ALA A 94 2.58 -5.14 15.30
N THR A 95 2.30 -5.18 14.00
CA THR A 95 2.55 -4.06 13.09
C THR A 95 1.63 -2.89 13.42
N LEU A 96 0.34 -3.15 13.69
CA LEU A 96 -0.62 -2.12 14.10
C LEU A 96 -0.29 -1.52 15.47
N GLU A 97 0.22 -2.31 16.42
CA GLU A 97 0.68 -1.77 17.71
C GLU A 97 1.82 -0.75 17.50
N ILE A 98 2.79 -1.09 16.64
CA ILE A 98 3.88 -0.16 16.28
C ILE A 98 3.32 1.07 15.55
N ALA A 99 2.40 0.87 14.60
CA ALA A 99 1.75 1.96 13.87
C ALA A 99 1.00 2.92 14.81
N GLY A 100 0.26 2.40 15.79
CA GLY A 100 -0.44 3.18 16.82
C GLY A 100 0.51 4.03 17.66
N LYS A 101 1.62 3.45 18.13
CA LYS A 101 2.67 4.18 18.87
C LYS A 101 3.26 5.32 18.05
N LEU A 102 3.54 5.09 16.77
CA LEU A 102 4.08 6.09 15.84
C LEU A 102 3.07 7.17 15.45
N SER A 103 1.79 6.94 15.71
CA SER A 103 0.69 7.82 15.31
C SER A 103 -0.05 8.45 16.49
N ALA A 104 0.60 8.54 17.67
CA ALA A 104 -0.01 9.13 18.88
C ALA A 104 -0.53 10.55 18.65
N ASP A 105 0.10 11.34 17.78
CA ASP A 105 -0.27 12.70 17.43
C ASP A 105 -1.23 12.82 16.22
N TYR A 106 -1.81 11.69 15.77
CA TYR A 106 -2.66 11.61 14.59
C TYR A 106 -4.06 11.04 14.92
N PRO A 107 -4.90 11.79 15.65
CA PRO A 107 -6.24 11.33 16.04
C PRO A 107 -7.19 11.10 14.86
N GLU A 108 -6.81 11.55 13.67
CA GLU A 108 -7.56 11.30 12.43
C GLU A 108 -7.46 9.86 11.92
N ILE A 109 -6.54 9.03 12.49
CA ILE A 109 -6.26 7.67 12.04
C ILE A 109 -6.79 6.67 13.06
N SER A 110 -7.66 5.77 12.59
CA SER A 110 -8.14 4.61 13.35
C SER A 110 -7.50 3.34 12.80
N TYR A 111 -6.75 2.62 13.63
CA TYR A 111 -6.16 1.33 13.25
C TYR A 111 -7.12 0.20 13.53
N VAL A 112 -7.31 -0.69 12.55
CA VAL A 112 -8.23 -1.83 12.64
C VAL A 112 -7.52 -3.11 12.23
N GLU A 113 -7.44 -4.06 13.16
CA GLU A 113 -6.96 -5.41 12.87
C GLU A 113 -8.04 -6.20 12.15
N THR A 114 -7.84 -6.49 10.87
CA THR A 114 -8.82 -7.22 10.06
C THR A 114 -8.20 -7.77 8.78
N ASN A 115 -8.85 -8.81 8.25
CA ASN A 115 -8.63 -9.24 6.87
C ASN A 115 -9.32 -8.24 5.91
N ILE A 116 -8.54 -7.57 5.07
CA ILE A 116 -9.05 -6.56 4.14
C ILE A 116 -10.10 -7.10 3.15
N LEU A 117 -10.09 -8.39 2.85
CA LEU A 117 -11.08 -9.04 1.99
C LEU A 117 -12.44 -9.23 2.67
N GLU A 118 -12.47 -9.19 4.00
CA GLU A 118 -13.66 -9.43 4.83
C GLU A 118 -14.24 -8.14 5.44
N TRP A 119 -13.47 -7.05 5.40
CA TRP A 119 -13.87 -5.78 5.98
C TRP A 119 -15.19 -5.25 5.42
N GLN A 120 -16.13 -4.92 6.29
CA GLN A 120 -17.46 -4.39 5.94
C GLN A 120 -17.70 -3.07 6.68
N PRO A 121 -17.41 -1.92 6.04
CA PRO A 121 -17.70 -0.62 6.62
C PRO A 121 -19.21 -0.34 6.58
N ALA A 122 -19.70 0.48 7.53
CA ALA A 122 -21.08 0.93 7.55
C ALA A 122 -21.41 1.83 6.34
N GLU A 123 -20.45 2.57 5.84
CA GLU A 123 -20.57 3.46 4.68
C GLU A 123 -19.33 3.39 3.78
N PRO A 124 -19.47 3.58 2.46
CA PRO A 124 -18.33 3.60 1.56
C PRO A 124 -17.42 4.82 1.81
N TYR A 125 -16.18 4.71 1.38
CA TYR A 125 -15.15 5.73 1.52
C TYR A 125 -15.10 6.68 0.32
N ASP A 126 -14.65 7.92 0.53
CA ASP A 126 -14.35 8.83 -0.58
C ASP A 126 -13.13 8.38 -1.36
N ILE A 127 -12.11 7.87 -0.65
CA ILE A 127 -10.86 7.40 -1.23
C ILE A 127 -10.51 6.03 -0.63
N VAL A 128 -10.17 5.09 -1.50
CA VAL A 128 -9.64 3.78 -1.11
C VAL A 128 -8.21 3.65 -1.62
N LEU A 129 -7.30 3.29 -0.72
CA LEU A 129 -5.89 3.08 -1.01
C LEU A 129 -5.52 1.62 -0.77
N CYS A 130 -4.65 1.10 -1.62
CA CYS A 130 -3.89 -0.13 -1.39
C CYS A 130 -2.49 0.11 -1.96
N SER A 131 -1.52 0.30 -1.09
CA SER A 131 -0.19 0.74 -1.49
C SER A 131 0.89 -0.21 -0.99
N LEU A 132 1.72 -0.73 -1.93
CA LEU A 132 2.81 -1.66 -1.65
C LEU A 132 2.36 -2.94 -0.93
N ALA A 133 1.18 -3.43 -1.25
CA ALA A 133 0.60 -4.60 -0.62
C ALA A 133 0.14 -5.67 -1.62
N LEU A 134 -0.15 -5.30 -2.88
CA LEU A 134 -0.76 -6.22 -3.83
C LEU A 134 0.15 -7.42 -4.14
N HIS A 135 1.46 -7.24 -4.08
CA HIS A 135 2.44 -8.29 -4.33
C HIS A 135 2.45 -9.41 -3.26
N HIS A 136 1.84 -9.18 -2.08
CA HIS A 136 1.68 -10.20 -1.03
C HIS A 136 0.58 -11.22 -1.33
N PHE A 137 -0.28 -10.98 -2.33
CA PHE A 137 -1.42 -11.82 -2.65
C PHE A 137 -1.16 -12.76 -3.82
N SER A 138 -1.87 -13.89 -3.86
CA SER A 138 -1.98 -14.73 -5.06
C SER A 138 -2.57 -13.93 -6.23
N ASN A 139 -2.54 -14.46 -7.44
CA ASN A 139 -3.20 -13.76 -8.56
C ASN A 139 -4.71 -13.63 -8.32
N GLU A 140 -5.34 -14.68 -7.80
CA GLU A 140 -6.77 -14.72 -7.52
C GLU A 140 -7.15 -13.74 -6.41
N ASP A 141 -6.40 -13.73 -5.31
CA ASP A 141 -6.65 -12.79 -4.22
C ASP A 141 -6.32 -11.35 -4.59
N ALA A 142 -5.28 -11.12 -5.41
CA ALA A 142 -4.99 -9.79 -5.93
C ALA A 142 -6.16 -9.23 -6.76
N VAL A 143 -6.81 -10.06 -7.60
CA VAL A 143 -8.06 -9.67 -8.30
C VAL A 143 -9.17 -9.33 -7.31
N ARG A 144 -9.32 -10.13 -6.24
CA ARG A 144 -10.32 -9.86 -5.18
C ARG A 144 -10.03 -8.54 -4.44
N VAL A 145 -8.75 -8.28 -4.09
CA VAL A 145 -8.33 -7.02 -3.47
C VAL A 145 -8.63 -5.83 -4.37
N VAL A 146 -8.24 -5.90 -5.65
CA VAL A 146 -8.49 -4.82 -6.62
C VAL A 146 -9.99 -4.57 -6.79
N ARG A 147 -10.81 -5.63 -6.88
CA ARG A 147 -12.28 -5.51 -6.89
C ARG A 147 -12.78 -4.85 -5.63
N ARG A 148 -12.29 -5.30 -4.47
CA ARG A 148 -12.67 -4.77 -3.17
C ARG A 148 -12.35 -3.28 -3.03
N CYS A 149 -11.22 -2.82 -3.55
CA CYS A 149 -10.87 -1.40 -3.56
C CYS A 149 -11.97 -0.55 -4.26
N ARG A 150 -12.49 -1.03 -5.39
CA ARG A 150 -13.59 -0.34 -6.09
C ARG A 150 -14.88 -0.38 -5.27
N ASP A 151 -15.25 -1.56 -4.78
CA ASP A 151 -16.53 -1.77 -4.11
C ASP A 151 -16.66 -0.98 -2.79
N LEU A 152 -15.53 -0.67 -2.14
CA LEU A 152 -15.45 0.16 -0.94
C LEU A 152 -15.47 1.66 -1.23
N SER A 153 -15.26 2.07 -2.48
CA SER A 153 -15.11 3.48 -2.85
C SER A 153 -16.36 4.06 -3.49
N ARG A 154 -16.66 5.31 -3.14
CA ARG A 154 -17.68 6.12 -3.83
C ARG A 154 -17.08 7.16 -4.78
N LYS A 155 -15.76 7.42 -4.77
CA LYS A 155 -15.14 8.42 -5.65
C LYS A 155 -13.82 7.95 -6.24
N PHE A 156 -12.79 7.76 -5.42
CA PHE A 156 -11.42 7.56 -5.89
C PHE A 156 -10.81 6.27 -5.36
N VAL A 157 -10.13 5.57 -6.23
CA VAL A 157 -9.34 4.39 -5.86
C VAL A 157 -7.92 4.56 -6.35
N LEU A 158 -6.94 4.25 -5.51
CA LEU A 158 -5.53 4.15 -5.88
C LEU A 158 -4.98 2.80 -5.41
N VAL A 159 -4.52 2.00 -6.35
CA VAL A 159 -3.69 0.84 -6.08
C VAL A 159 -2.31 1.10 -6.66
N SER A 160 -1.31 1.23 -5.78
CA SER A 160 0.08 1.48 -6.18
C SER A 160 0.99 0.39 -5.64
N ASP A 161 1.92 -0.09 -6.47
CA ASP A 161 2.80 -1.18 -6.07
C ASP A 161 4.13 -1.14 -6.82
N LEU A 162 5.06 -1.98 -6.37
CA LEU A 162 6.28 -2.28 -7.09
C LEU A 162 5.95 -2.86 -8.47
N ARG A 163 6.78 -2.51 -9.45
CA ARG A 163 6.71 -3.08 -10.79
C ARG A 163 7.89 -4.01 -11.02
N ARG A 164 7.60 -5.29 -11.28
CA ARG A 164 8.64 -6.26 -11.61
C ARG A 164 9.38 -5.87 -12.88
N GLY A 165 10.71 -5.96 -12.84
CA GLY A 165 11.58 -5.71 -13.95
C GLY A 165 13.03 -6.07 -13.60
N LEU A 166 13.85 -6.40 -14.62
CA LEU A 166 15.23 -6.80 -14.39
C LEU A 166 16.05 -5.75 -13.64
N LEU A 167 15.98 -4.50 -14.06
CA LEU A 167 16.71 -3.40 -13.42
C LEU A 167 16.22 -3.15 -11.98
N ALA A 168 14.91 -3.28 -11.74
CA ALA A 168 14.34 -3.17 -10.41
C ALA A 168 14.88 -4.26 -9.48
N THR A 169 14.88 -5.50 -9.96
CA THR A 169 15.40 -6.64 -9.19
C THR A 169 16.89 -6.45 -8.87
N ILE A 170 17.72 -6.11 -9.85
CA ILE A 170 19.13 -5.83 -9.63
C ILE A 170 19.30 -4.69 -8.61
N GLY A 171 18.55 -3.60 -8.75
CA GLY A 171 18.59 -2.46 -7.84
C GLY A 171 18.28 -2.86 -6.39
N VAL A 172 17.23 -3.66 -6.16
CA VAL A 172 16.88 -4.17 -4.82
C VAL A 172 17.98 -5.06 -4.25
N TYR A 173 18.57 -5.95 -5.07
CA TYR A 173 19.67 -6.80 -4.60
C TYR A 173 20.93 -6.00 -4.20
N LEU A 174 21.31 -5.00 -4.98
CA LEU A 174 22.42 -4.12 -4.66
C LEU A 174 22.14 -3.29 -3.40
N LEU A 175 20.95 -2.72 -3.30
CA LEU A 175 20.53 -1.90 -2.17
C LEU A 175 20.53 -2.70 -0.86
N THR A 176 19.93 -3.90 -0.90
CA THR A 176 19.88 -4.79 0.27
C THR A 176 21.23 -5.44 0.61
N ALA A 177 22.15 -5.50 -0.34
CA ALA A 177 23.52 -5.99 -0.08
C ALA A 177 24.40 -4.91 0.55
N LEU A 178 24.29 -3.65 0.13
CA LEU A 178 25.21 -2.58 0.46
C LEU A 178 24.70 -1.65 1.57
N ILE A 179 23.40 -1.37 1.61
CA ILE A 179 22.80 -0.36 2.49
C ILE A 179 22.00 -1.02 3.60
N PHE A 180 20.98 -1.81 3.25
CA PHE A 180 20.11 -2.47 4.21
C PHE A 180 20.61 -3.88 4.54
N ARG A 181 21.46 -3.96 5.54
CA ARG A 181 22.11 -5.23 5.94
C ARG A 181 21.27 -6.08 6.88
N GLU A 182 20.15 -5.56 7.39
CA GLU A 182 19.23 -6.28 8.26
C GLU A 182 18.69 -7.53 7.55
N PRO A 183 18.77 -8.72 8.17
CA PRO A 183 18.37 -9.98 7.51
C PRO A 183 16.90 -9.98 7.05
N MET A 184 15.98 -9.46 7.88
CA MET A 184 14.56 -9.36 7.57
C MET A 184 14.34 -8.45 6.35
N THR A 185 14.84 -7.22 6.35
CA THR A 185 14.72 -6.28 5.22
C THR A 185 15.32 -6.83 3.92
N ARG A 186 16.43 -7.58 4.02
CA ARG A 186 17.07 -8.21 2.86
C ARG A 186 16.20 -9.30 2.27
N TYR A 187 15.65 -10.17 3.11
CA TYR A 187 14.78 -11.26 2.69
C TYR A 187 13.50 -10.71 2.08
N ASP A 188 12.78 -9.87 2.82
CA ASP A 188 11.49 -9.32 2.44
C ASP A 188 11.60 -8.44 1.18
N GLY A 189 12.56 -7.54 1.09
CA GLY A 189 12.75 -6.70 -0.08
C GLY A 189 13.06 -7.47 -1.37
N ARG A 190 13.82 -8.57 -1.30
CA ARG A 190 14.09 -9.43 -2.45
C ARG A 190 12.88 -10.24 -2.85
N LEU A 191 12.12 -10.71 -1.87
CA LEU A 191 10.90 -11.47 -2.09
C LEU A 191 9.82 -10.58 -2.71
N SER A 192 9.61 -9.37 -2.20
CA SER A 192 8.69 -8.37 -2.77
C SER A 192 9.02 -8.08 -4.24
N ALA A 193 10.30 -7.87 -4.57
CA ALA A 193 10.73 -7.63 -5.96
C ALA A 193 10.42 -8.82 -6.88
N ALA A 194 10.53 -10.06 -6.40
CA ALA A 194 10.23 -11.27 -7.15
C ALA A 194 8.72 -11.51 -7.32
N ARG A 195 7.92 -11.07 -6.33
CA ARG A 195 6.46 -11.20 -6.27
C ARG A 195 5.72 -10.06 -6.96
N ALA A 196 6.35 -8.92 -7.13
CA ALA A 196 5.76 -7.75 -7.77
C ALA A 196 5.13 -8.12 -9.12
N PHE A 197 4.00 -7.52 -9.46
CA PHE A 197 3.36 -7.69 -10.76
C PHE A 197 4.12 -6.88 -11.83
N SER A 198 4.19 -7.40 -13.05
CA SER A 198 4.61 -6.62 -14.21
C SER A 198 3.53 -5.59 -14.57
N PHE A 199 3.86 -4.66 -15.47
CA PHE A 199 2.90 -3.68 -15.94
C PHE A 199 1.68 -4.34 -16.60
N THR A 200 1.90 -5.32 -17.46
CA THR A 200 0.81 -6.05 -18.15
C THR A 200 -0.04 -6.87 -17.18
N GLU A 201 0.59 -7.55 -16.22
CA GLU A 201 -0.14 -8.32 -15.22
C GLU A 201 -1.03 -7.43 -14.33
N MET A 202 -0.56 -6.25 -13.93
CA MET A 202 -1.36 -5.33 -13.13
C MET A 202 -2.55 -4.76 -13.90
N ASP A 203 -2.39 -4.50 -15.20
CA ASP A 203 -3.49 -4.12 -16.10
C ASP A 203 -4.54 -5.24 -16.19
N GLU A 204 -4.08 -6.47 -16.34
CA GLU A 204 -4.94 -7.65 -16.39
C GLU A 204 -5.72 -7.88 -15.10
N LEU A 205 -5.08 -7.71 -13.93
CA LEU A 205 -5.76 -7.77 -12.63
C LEU A 205 -6.92 -6.77 -12.55
N ALA A 206 -6.70 -5.53 -13.00
CA ALA A 206 -7.75 -4.51 -12.99
C ALA A 206 -8.94 -4.91 -13.88
N ARG A 207 -8.66 -5.45 -15.07
CA ARG A 207 -9.71 -5.94 -16.00
C ARG A 207 -10.48 -7.13 -15.43
N GLN A 208 -9.79 -8.10 -14.85
CA GLN A 208 -10.41 -9.27 -14.21
C GLN A 208 -11.20 -8.86 -12.94
N ALA A 209 -10.80 -7.82 -12.25
CA ALA A 209 -11.55 -7.21 -11.15
C ALA A 209 -12.81 -6.46 -11.63
N GLY A 210 -13.02 -6.33 -12.95
CA GLY A 210 -14.14 -5.64 -13.55
C GLY A 210 -14.00 -4.12 -13.60
N TRP A 211 -12.77 -3.57 -13.46
CA TRP A 211 -12.56 -2.15 -13.64
C TRP A 211 -12.68 -1.76 -15.11
N LYS A 212 -13.49 -0.74 -15.38
CA LYS A 212 -13.59 -0.08 -16.67
C LYS A 212 -13.08 1.35 -16.54
N ASN A 213 -12.61 1.93 -17.64
CA ASN A 213 -12.17 3.34 -17.68
C ASN A 213 -11.10 3.70 -16.61
N PHE A 214 -10.33 2.72 -16.14
CA PHE A 214 -9.23 2.96 -15.20
C PHE A 214 -7.99 3.50 -15.92
N CYS A 215 -7.19 4.25 -15.19
CA CYS A 215 -5.88 4.69 -15.65
C CYS A 215 -4.79 3.78 -15.11
N HIS A 216 -3.72 3.56 -15.89
CA HIS A 216 -2.55 2.80 -15.48
C HIS A 216 -1.27 3.51 -15.92
N ARG A 217 -0.32 3.70 -15.00
CA ARG A 217 0.93 4.40 -15.28
C ARG A 217 2.13 3.81 -14.56
N LYS A 218 3.28 3.86 -15.24
CA LYS A 218 4.61 3.62 -14.66
C LYS A 218 5.14 4.89 -14.02
N PHE A 219 5.78 4.75 -12.87
CA PHE A 219 6.46 5.82 -12.15
C PHE A 219 7.96 5.51 -12.03
N ARG A 220 8.73 6.46 -11.52
CA ARG A 220 10.18 6.28 -11.28
C ARG A 220 10.40 5.18 -10.23
N PHE A 221 11.63 4.67 -10.15
CA PHE A 221 12.07 3.65 -9.18
C PHE A 221 11.20 2.39 -9.17
N ALA A 222 10.84 1.93 -10.38
CA ALA A 222 10.03 0.72 -10.57
C ALA A 222 8.69 0.71 -9.82
N GLN A 223 8.06 1.87 -9.66
CA GLN A 223 6.69 1.99 -9.17
C GLN A 223 5.70 1.95 -10.33
N GLN A 224 4.49 1.50 -10.05
CA GLN A 224 3.34 1.58 -10.94
C GLN A 224 2.07 1.82 -10.13
N ALA A 225 1.04 2.35 -10.77
CA ALA A 225 -0.26 2.50 -10.14
C ALA A 225 -1.38 2.38 -11.17
N ILE A 226 -2.49 1.78 -10.72
CA ILE A 226 -3.81 1.82 -11.35
C ILE A 226 -4.73 2.66 -10.46
N TRP A 227 -5.63 3.43 -11.08
CA TRP A 227 -6.57 4.24 -10.32
C TRP A 227 -7.89 4.49 -11.06
N LEU A 228 -8.92 4.76 -10.27
CA LEU A 228 -10.22 5.26 -10.72
C LEU A 228 -10.45 6.67 -10.18
N GLU A 229 -10.99 7.56 -11.02
CA GLU A 229 -11.37 8.92 -10.63
C GLU A 229 -12.88 9.09 -10.48
N ASP A 230 -13.63 8.05 -10.83
CA ASP A 230 -15.03 7.88 -10.54
C ASP A 230 -15.30 6.38 -10.38
N ALA A 231 -15.34 5.93 -9.14
CA ALA A 231 -15.54 4.51 -8.84
C ALA A 231 -16.98 4.03 -9.11
N THR A 232 -17.90 4.96 -9.34
CA THR A 232 -19.33 4.67 -9.58
C THR A 232 -19.68 4.55 -11.05
N SER A 233 -18.83 5.02 -11.98
CA SER A 233 -19.10 5.00 -13.43
C SER A 233 -18.59 3.70 -14.10
N THR A 234 -19.06 2.55 -13.63
CA THR A 234 -18.73 1.22 -14.21
C THR A 234 -19.89 0.59 -14.95
#